data_091a57117cd588dde7f82d5681ed4f2f
#
_entry.id   091a57117cd588dde7f82d5681ed4f2f
#
_cell.length_a   1.000
_cell.length_b   1.000
_cell.length_c   1.000
_cell.angle_alpha   90.00
_cell.angle_beta   90.00
_cell.angle_gamma   90.00
#
_symmetry.space_group_name_H-M   'P 1'
#
loop_
_entity.id
_entity.type
_entity.pdbx_description
1 polymer ?
#
loop_
_entity_poly.entity_id
_entity_poly.type
_entity_poly.pdbx_seq_one_letter_code
_entity_poly.pdbx_strand_id
1 'polypeptide(L)'
;MVTLGGEKMKKLGEGIGRFVVKHKLFIVVASLLLCIPSIFGYLNTKINYDILVYLPKDIETMKGQDILAEDFDMGSFAMCIVENMDSKDILDLEDKYKEIDGVVKVISANDLIGTTIPQEMLPSEVTKQYKKGNSELMLVTFKDSTIAIDAIEEMRTLTSEEVVKIGGMSASTLDTSIVAESEIITYVLVAVALVLLVLMISLDSYVVPFLLLGNIGLAILYNMGTNVFIGEISYITKAIAAVLQLGVTTDFSIFLY
;
A
#
# COMPACT_ATOMS: atom_id res chain seq x y z
N MET A 1 -43.19 8.14 -27.61
CA MET A 1 -41.90 7.45 -27.90
C MET A 1 -41.19 6.86 -26.64
N VAL A 2 -41.64 7.18 -25.44
CA VAL A 2 -41.09 6.71 -24.16
C VAL A 2 -41.56 5.31 -23.74
N THR A 3 -42.70 4.85 -24.22
CA THR A 3 -43.36 3.59 -23.82
C THR A 3 -42.77 2.32 -24.45
N LEU A 4 -42.22 2.40 -25.66
CA LEU A 4 -41.64 1.26 -26.39
C LEU A 4 -40.29 0.80 -25.79
N GLY A 5 -39.52 1.72 -25.20
CA GLY A 5 -38.26 1.39 -24.50
C GLY A 5 -38.52 0.65 -23.18
N GLY A 6 -39.52 1.02 -22.42
CA GLY A 6 -39.88 0.41 -21.14
C GLY A 6 -40.33 -1.04 -21.26
N GLU A 7 -41.19 -1.36 -22.26
CA GLU A 7 -41.61 -2.74 -22.49
C GLU A 7 -40.50 -3.69 -22.94
N LYS A 8 -39.54 -3.20 -23.76
CA LYS A 8 -38.38 -3.98 -24.16
C LYS A 8 -37.46 -4.25 -22.97
N MET A 9 -37.20 -3.26 -22.12
CA MET A 9 -36.39 -3.42 -20.91
C MET A 9 -37.08 -4.37 -19.92
N LYS A 10 -38.38 -4.30 -19.71
CA LYS A 10 -39.13 -5.21 -18.86
C LYS A 10 -39.04 -6.67 -19.36
N LYS A 11 -39.24 -6.91 -20.66
CA LYS A 11 -39.11 -8.25 -21.27
C LYS A 11 -37.67 -8.80 -21.14
N LEU A 12 -36.65 -7.95 -21.27
CA LEU A 12 -35.25 -8.32 -21.09
C LEU A 12 -34.98 -8.72 -19.64
N GLY A 13 -35.45 -7.93 -18.67
CA GLY A 13 -35.34 -8.23 -17.24
C GLY A 13 -36.03 -9.54 -16.85
N GLU A 14 -37.24 -9.78 -17.33
CA GLU A 14 -37.94 -11.04 -17.10
C GLU A 14 -37.28 -12.25 -17.77
N GLY A 15 -36.62 -12.06 -18.92
CA GLY A 15 -35.84 -13.09 -19.60
C GLY A 15 -34.60 -13.47 -18.80
N ILE A 16 -33.84 -12.47 -18.32
CA ILE A 16 -32.68 -12.67 -17.47
C ILE A 16 -33.06 -13.35 -16.16
N GLY A 17 -34.10 -12.86 -15.49
CA GLY A 17 -34.61 -13.45 -14.25
C GLY A 17 -34.95 -14.94 -14.40
N ARG A 18 -35.71 -15.31 -15.45
CA ARG A 18 -36.04 -16.71 -15.74
C ARG A 18 -34.82 -17.56 -16.05
N PHE A 19 -33.84 -17.02 -16.76
CA PHE A 19 -32.57 -17.72 -17.03
C PHE A 19 -31.80 -18.01 -15.71
N VAL A 20 -31.65 -16.99 -14.85
CA VAL A 20 -30.95 -17.12 -13.55
C VAL A 20 -31.64 -18.16 -12.65
N VAL A 21 -32.98 -18.09 -12.52
CA VAL A 21 -33.71 -19.06 -11.71
C VAL A 21 -33.62 -20.47 -12.28
N LYS A 22 -33.68 -20.63 -13.61
CA LYS A 22 -33.53 -21.95 -14.26
C LYS A 22 -32.15 -22.56 -14.07
N HIS A 23 -31.08 -21.74 -14.08
CA HIS A 23 -29.70 -22.19 -14.01
C HIS A 23 -29.02 -21.85 -12.67
N LYS A 24 -29.81 -21.64 -11.60
CA LYS A 24 -29.32 -21.20 -10.28
C LYS A 24 -28.14 -22.00 -9.74
N LEU A 25 -28.20 -23.34 -9.83
CA LEU A 25 -27.12 -24.21 -9.34
C LEU A 25 -25.83 -24.03 -10.15
N PHE A 26 -25.95 -23.93 -11.49
CA PHE A 26 -24.81 -23.70 -12.36
C PHE A 26 -24.14 -22.34 -12.07
N ILE A 27 -24.95 -21.28 -11.86
CA ILE A 27 -24.44 -19.93 -11.53
C ILE A 27 -23.70 -19.95 -10.20
N VAL A 28 -24.26 -20.60 -9.17
CA VAL A 28 -23.59 -20.70 -7.85
C VAL A 28 -22.29 -21.49 -7.96
N VAL A 29 -22.28 -22.62 -8.66
CA VAL A 29 -21.04 -23.39 -8.86
C VAL A 29 -20.02 -22.62 -9.66
N ALA A 30 -20.42 -21.94 -10.74
CA ALA A 30 -19.54 -21.12 -11.55
C ALA A 30 -18.95 -19.95 -10.74
N SER A 31 -19.77 -19.28 -9.90
CA SER A 31 -19.26 -18.22 -9.04
C SER A 31 -18.23 -18.74 -8.02
N LEU A 32 -18.48 -19.90 -7.40
CA LEU A 32 -17.50 -20.50 -6.48
C LEU A 32 -16.21 -20.92 -7.20
N LEU A 33 -16.30 -21.42 -8.43
CA LEU A 33 -15.10 -21.73 -9.22
C LEU A 33 -14.30 -20.48 -9.58
N LEU A 34 -14.96 -19.32 -9.82
CA LEU A 34 -14.29 -18.05 -10.07
C LEU A 34 -13.56 -17.50 -8.84
N CYS A 35 -13.86 -17.95 -7.62
CA CYS A 35 -13.09 -17.57 -6.43
C CYS A 35 -11.62 -17.98 -6.54
N ILE A 36 -11.34 -19.14 -7.14
CA ILE A 36 -9.97 -19.67 -7.24
C ILE A 36 -9.05 -18.71 -8.01
N PRO A 37 -9.35 -18.34 -9.28
CA PRO A 37 -8.51 -17.38 -9.99
C PRO A 37 -8.55 -15.99 -9.36
N SER A 38 -9.64 -15.60 -8.69
CA SER A 38 -9.71 -14.30 -8.02
C SER A 38 -8.82 -14.22 -6.79
N ILE A 39 -8.74 -15.28 -5.98
CA ILE A 39 -7.80 -15.35 -4.86
C ILE A 39 -6.36 -15.30 -5.39
N PHE A 40 -6.07 -16.07 -6.43
CA PHE A 40 -4.74 -16.05 -7.04
C PHE A 40 -4.40 -14.65 -7.60
N GLY A 41 -5.33 -13.99 -8.27
CA GLY A 41 -5.18 -12.63 -8.76
C GLY A 41 -4.94 -11.62 -7.64
N TYR A 42 -5.72 -11.70 -6.55
CA TYR A 42 -5.56 -10.85 -5.37
C TYR A 42 -4.16 -10.98 -4.73
N LEU A 43 -3.66 -12.21 -4.58
CA LEU A 43 -2.34 -12.46 -3.98
C LEU A 43 -1.17 -12.00 -4.87
N ASN A 44 -1.38 -11.93 -6.19
CA ASN A 44 -0.35 -11.50 -7.14
C ASN A 44 -0.47 -10.02 -7.56
N THR A 45 -1.50 -9.30 -7.12
CA THR A 45 -1.63 -7.86 -7.38
C THR A 45 -0.68 -7.10 -6.45
N LYS A 46 0.22 -6.30 -7.04
CA LYS A 46 1.11 -5.43 -6.28
C LYS A 46 0.36 -4.21 -5.76
N ILE A 47 0.63 -3.85 -4.52
CA ILE A 47 0.07 -2.64 -3.91
C ILE A 47 1.18 -1.61 -3.82
N ASN A 48 0.93 -0.45 -4.44
CA ASN A 48 1.86 0.66 -4.41
C ASN A 48 1.45 1.65 -3.30
N TYR A 49 2.36 1.92 -2.39
CA TYR A 49 2.19 2.86 -1.27
C TYR A 49 2.81 4.22 -1.56
N ASP A 50 3.59 4.35 -2.65
CA ASP A 50 4.18 5.61 -3.06
C ASP A 50 3.15 6.43 -3.87
N ILE A 51 2.69 7.52 -3.26
CA ILE A 51 1.71 8.41 -3.90
C ILE A 51 2.33 9.17 -5.08
N LEU A 52 3.64 9.39 -5.10
CA LEU A 52 4.32 10.16 -6.13
C LEU A 52 4.23 9.49 -7.50
N VAL A 53 4.16 8.16 -7.54
CA VAL A 53 4.04 7.39 -8.79
C VAL A 53 2.76 7.75 -9.58
N TYR A 54 1.73 8.25 -8.90
CA TYR A 54 0.45 8.64 -9.54
C TYR A 54 0.40 10.10 -9.97
N LEU A 55 1.48 10.86 -9.75
CA LEU A 55 1.56 12.25 -10.21
C LEU A 55 1.88 12.32 -11.71
N PRO A 56 1.38 13.35 -12.43
CA PRO A 56 1.76 13.59 -13.83
C PRO A 56 3.27 13.78 -13.95
N LYS A 57 3.89 13.10 -14.92
CA LYS A 57 5.35 13.14 -15.11
C LYS A 57 5.89 14.48 -15.62
N ASP A 58 5.03 15.35 -16.11
CA ASP A 58 5.40 16.66 -16.68
C ASP A 58 5.55 17.76 -15.63
N ILE A 59 5.16 17.54 -14.38
CA ILE A 59 5.34 18.52 -13.31
C ILE A 59 6.80 18.63 -12.85
N GLU A 60 7.18 19.80 -12.36
CA GLU A 60 8.56 20.10 -11.95
C GLU A 60 9.08 19.16 -10.86
N THR A 61 8.24 18.77 -9.92
CA THR A 61 8.60 17.83 -8.85
C THR A 61 9.05 16.48 -9.41
N MET A 62 8.31 15.93 -10.40
CA MET A 62 8.67 14.65 -11.01
C MET A 62 9.94 14.75 -11.85
N LYS A 63 10.11 15.84 -12.60
CA LYS A 63 11.37 16.11 -13.33
C LYS A 63 12.55 16.23 -12.38
N GLY A 64 12.37 16.89 -11.23
CA GLY A 64 13.40 16.98 -10.20
C GLY A 64 13.76 15.63 -9.62
N GLN A 65 12.77 14.77 -9.39
CA GLN A 65 12.98 13.40 -8.90
C GLN A 65 13.72 12.54 -9.93
N ASP A 66 13.36 12.66 -11.22
CA ASP A 66 14.07 11.94 -12.30
C ASP A 66 15.55 12.35 -12.36
N ILE A 67 15.86 13.66 -12.25
CA ILE A 67 17.24 14.16 -12.18
C ILE A 67 17.96 13.59 -10.95
N LEU A 68 17.32 13.57 -9.78
CA LEU A 68 17.94 13.01 -8.58
C LEU A 68 18.21 11.51 -8.74
N ALA A 69 17.33 10.78 -9.40
CA ALA A 69 17.50 9.35 -9.65
C ALA A 69 18.58 9.04 -10.69
N GLU A 70 18.59 9.78 -11.82
CA GLU A 70 19.45 9.48 -12.96
C GLU A 70 20.86 10.08 -12.82
N ASP A 71 20.98 11.32 -12.31
CA ASP A 71 22.25 12.04 -12.25
C ASP A 71 22.96 11.90 -10.90
N PHE A 72 22.21 11.65 -9.82
CA PHE A 72 22.73 11.61 -8.45
C PHE A 72 22.62 10.24 -7.77
N ASP A 73 22.08 9.22 -8.42
CA ASP A 73 21.80 7.91 -7.83
C ASP A 73 20.94 7.98 -6.55
N MET A 74 20.00 8.92 -6.51
CA MET A 74 19.10 9.19 -5.39
C MET A 74 17.64 9.00 -5.81
N GLY A 75 17.28 7.83 -6.33
CA GLY A 75 15.91 7.51 -6.71
C GLY A 75 14.95 7.50 -5.52
N SER A 76 15.46 7.14 -4.34
CA SER A 76 14.78 7.24 -3.07
C SER A 76 15.82 7.36 -1.94
N PHE A 77 15.41 7.84 -0.75
CA PHE A 77 16.34 7.97 0.36
C PHE A 77 15.68 7.79 1.73
N ALA A 78 16.49 7.39 2.71
CA ALA A 78 16.15 7.40 4.13
C ALA A 78 17.22 8.16 4.92
N MET A 79 16.80 8.76 6.02
CA MET A 79 17.66 9.40 7.00
C MET A 79 17.71 8.54 8.25
N CYS A 80 18.91 8.17 8.68
CA CYS A 80 19.14 7.39 9.89
C CYS A 80 19.78 8.29 10.95
N ILE A 81 19.18 8.38 12.12
CA ILE A 81 19.76 9.04 13.27
C ILE A 81 20.29 7.95 14.20
N VAL A 82 21.61 7.90 14.34
CA VAL A 82 22.31 6.96 15.22
C VAL A 82 22.59 7.66 16.56
N GLU A 83 22.13 7.09 17.66
CA GLU A 83 22.27 7.67 19.00
C GLU A 83 23.19 6.83 19.88
N ASN A 84 24.12 7.50 20.60
CA ASN A 84 25.00 6.89 21.60
C ASN A 84 25.82 5.68 21.10
N MET A 85 26.23 5.70 19.84
CA MET A 85 27.07 4.66 19.22
C MET A 85 28.48 5.20 19.01
N ASP A 86 29.50 4.36 19.23
CA ASP A 86 30.88 4.72 18.99
C ASP A 86 31.17 4.80 17.49
N SER A 87 32.11 5.65 17.08
CA SER A 87 32.46 5.85 15.67
C SER A 87 32.84 4.57 14.94
N LYS A 88 33.43 3.59 15.64
CA LYS A 88 33.76 2.28 15.07
C LYS A 88 32.48 1.47 14.75
N ASP A 89 31.55 1.45 15.68
CA ASP A 89 30.28 0.72 15.50
C ASP A 89 29.41 1.37 14.42
N ILE A 90 29.50 2.71 14.24
CA ILE A 90 28.85 3.44 13.13
C ILE A 90 29.43 2.98 11.79
N LEU A 91 30.75 2.83 11.69
CA LEU A 91 31.39 2.33 10.46
C LEU A 91 30.98 0.87 10.16
N ASP A 92 30.97 0.02 11.18
CA ASP A 92 30.52 -1.38 11.02
C ASP A 92 29.03 -1.44 10.59
N LEU A 93 28.20 -0.53 11.08
CA LEU A 93 26.79 -0.42 10.68
C LEU A 93 26.65 0.08 9.24
N GLU A 94 27.44 1.08 8.87
CA GLU A 94 27.49 1.61 7.51
C GLU A 94 27.85 0.54 6.50
N ASP A 95 28.86 -0.28 6.80
CA ASP A 95 29.28 -1.38 5.94
C ASP A 95 28.18 -2.46 5.81
N LYS A 96 27.48 -2.78 6.91
CA LYS A 96 26.31 -3.68 6.87
C LYS A 96 25.18 -3.12 6.00
N TYR A 97 24.90 -1.82 6.09
CA TYR A 97 23.87 -1.21 5.28
C TYR A 97 24.22 -1.17 3.78
N LYS A 98 25.52 -1.03 3.44
CA LYS A 98 26.00 -1.13 2.05
C LYS A 98 25.83 -2.52 1.43
N GLU A 99 25.77 -3.57 2.26
CA GLU A 99 25.56 -4.96 1.81
C GLU A 99 24.10 -5.30 1.53
N ILE A 100 23.15 -4.47 1.99
CA ILE A 100 21.71 -4.68 1.78
C ILE A 100 21.37 -4.48 0.29
N ASP A 101 20.62 -5.40 -0.26
CA ASP A 101 20.18 -5.31 -1.66
C ASP A 101 19.32 -4.05 -1.90
N GLY A 102 19.66 -3.32 -2.96
CA GLY A 102 18.98 -2.07 -3.32
C GLY A 102 19.50 -0.80 -2.66
N VAL A 103 20.38 -0.90 -1.67
CA VAL A 103 21.14 0.25 -1.16
C VAL A 103 22.19 0.65 -2.19
N VAL A 104 22.14 1.89 -2.63
CA VAL A 104 23.10 2.44 -3.61
C VAL A 104 24.28 3.07 -2.89
N LYS A 105 23.98 3.87 -1.85
CA LYS A 105 25.02 4.62 -1.14
C LYS A 105 24.58 4.85 0.31
N VAL A 106 25.55 4.75 1.21
CA VAL A 106 25.40 5.19 2.59
C VAL A 106 26.38 6.35 2.78
N ILE A 107 25.88 7.49 3.22
CA ILE A 107 26.65 8.73 3.41
C ILE A 107 26.58 9.09 4.89
N SER A 108 27.68 8.96 5.59
CA SER A 108 27.83 9.37 6.98
C SER A 108 28.67 10.64 7.11
N ALA A 109 28.78 11.16 8.32
CA ALA A 109 29.71 12.25 8.59
C ALA A 109 31.17 11.87 8.24
N ASN A 110 31.52 10.59 8.38
CA ASN A 110 32.86 10.10 8.07
C ASN A 110 33.17 10.14 6.56
N ASP A 111 32.19 9.87 5.69
CA ASP A 111 32.37 9.95 4.23
C ASP A 111 32.59 11.36 3.74
N LEU A 112 31.89 12.33 4.33
CA LEU A 112 31.97 13.74 3.95
C LEU A 112 33.29 14.38 4.37
N ILE A 113 33.89 13.84 5.44
CA ILE A 113 35.11 14.39 6.05
C ILE A 113 36.36 13.75 5.46
N GLY A 114 36.22 12.54 4.88
CA GLY A 114 37.30 11.68 4.49
C GLY A 114 38.04 11.15 5.73
N THR A 115 38.43 9.91 5.68
CA THR A 115 39.13 9.19 6.80
C THR A 115 40.46 9.81 7.23
N THR A 116 40.91 10.85 6.53
CA THR A 116 42.27 11.44 6.70
C THR A 116 42.29 12.68 7.60
N ILE A 117 41.12 13.31 7.87
CA ILE A 117 41.05 14.53 8.67
C ILE A 117 40.38 14.20 10.01
N PRO A 118 41.08 14.41 11.15
CA PRO A 118 40.46 14.26 12.47
C PRO A 118 39.22 15.18 12.61
N GLN A 119 38.13 14.67 13.14
CA GLN A 119 36.85 15.41 13.31
C GLN A 119 37.03 16.74 14.06
N GLU A 120 38.04 16.84 14.92
CA GLU A 120 38.39 18.02 15.71
C GLU A 120 38.93 19.19 14.87
N MET A 121 39.37 18.93 13.64
CA MET A 121 39.89 19.95 12.71
C MET A 121 38.85 20.53 11.75
N LEU A 122 37.61 20.06 11.82
CA LEU A 122 36.57 20.51 10.94
C LEU A 122 35.94 21.82 11.41
N PRO A 123 35.49 22.68 10.45
CA PRO A 123 34.67 23.82 10.80
C PRO A 123 33.39 23.38 11.54
N SER A 124 33.10 24.08 12.62
CA SER A 124 31.93 23.76 13.46
C SER A 124 30.59 23.82 12.70
N GLU A 125 30.55 24.56 11.59
CA GLU A 125 29.38 24.66 10.71
C GLU A 125 29.10 23.35 9.99
N VAL A 126 30.10 22.63 9.57
CA VAL A 126 29.97 21.33 8.88
C VAL A 126 29.59 20.24 9.89
N THR A 127 30.31 20.20 11.00
CA THR A 127 30.06 19.18 12.04
C THR A 127 28.66 19.27 12.61
N LYS A 128 28.12 20.47 12.81
CA LYS A 128 26.77 20.70 13.35
C LYS A 128 25.63 20.24 12.44
N GLN A 129 25.90 20.06 11.14
CA GLN A 129 24.89 19.58 10.20
C GLN A 129 24.63 18.08 10.32
N TYR A 130 25.66 17.30 10.71
CA TYR A 130 25.60 15.84 10.75
C TYR A 130 25.70 15.27 12.16
N LYS A 131 26.18 16.04 13.14
CA LYS A 131 26.36 15.59 14.51
C LYS A 131 25.81 16.60 15.52
N LYS A 132 24.97 16.12 16.43
CA LYS A 132 24.41 16.92 17.52
C LYS A 132 24.44 16.13 18.82
N GLY A 133 25.32 16.53 19.75
CA GLY A 133 25.55 15.76 20.97
C GLY A 133 26.11 14.38 20.65
N ASN A 134 25.42 13.34 21.12
CA ASN A 134 25.78 11.94 20.88
C ASN A 134 25.03 11.33 19.69
N SER A 135 24.34 12.13 18.88
CA SER A 135 23.59 11.67 17.72
C SER A 135 24.31 12.05 16.43
N GLU A 136 24.35 11.12 15.49
CA GLU A 136 24.91 11.30 14.16
C GLU A 136 23.89 10.99 13.08
N LEU A 137 23.87 11.81 12.01
CA LEU A 137 23.00 11.64 10.86
C LEU A 137 23.72 10.85 9.78
N MET A 138 23.05 9.79 9.29
CA MET A 138 23.46 9.00 8.14
C MET A 138 22.36 9.08 7.08
N LEU A 139 22.72 9.30 5.82
CA LEU A 139 21.84 9.29 4.68
C LEU A 139 22.04 8.01 3.89
N VAL A 140 20.97 7.27 3.66
CA VAL A 140 20.98 6.05 2.83
C VAL A 140 20.16 6.30 1.59
N THR A 141 20.75 6.04 0.41
CA THR A 141 20.08 6.19 -0.87
C THR A 141 19.77 4.85 -1.50
N PHE A 142 18.64 4.77 -2.20
CA PHE A 142 18.14 3.56 -2.83
C PHE A 142 17.91 3.79 -4.31
N LYS A 143 17.91 2.71 -5.09
CA LYS A 143 17.70 2.76 -6.52
C LYS A 143 16.32 3.29 -6.90
N ASP A 144 15.28 2.84 -6.20
CA ASP A 144 13.90 3.28 -6.37
C ASP A 144 13.11 3.13 -5.06
N SER A 145 11.88 3.65 -5.04
CA SER A 145 11.02 3.63 -3.85
C SER A 145 10.51 2.24 -3.48
N THR A 146 10.37 1.33 -4.44
CA THR A 146 9.86 -0.03 -4.18
C THR A 146 10.93 -0.86 -3.46
N ILE A 147 12.15 -0.83 -3.97
CA ILE A 147 13.30 -1.53 -3.37
C ILE A 147 13.65 -0.93 -2.00
N ALA A 148 13.48 0.39 -1.85
CA ALA A 148 13.71 1.08 -0.58
C ALA A 148 12.87 0.54 0.58
N ILE A 149 11.64 0.09 0.31
CA ILE A 149 10.75 -0.47 1.34
C ILE A 149 11.36 -1.74 1.94
N ASP A 150 11.74 -2.68 1.10
CA ASP A 150 12.33 -3.96 1.52
C ASP A 150 13.68 -3.74 2.23
N ALA A 151 14.52 -2.85 1.67
CA ALA A 151 15.81 -2.50 2.25
C ALA A 151 15.67 -1.85 3.64
N ILE A 152 14.70 -0.95 3.84
CA ILE A 152 14.48 -0.31 5.15
C ILE A 152 13.94 -1.32 6.17
N GLU A 153 13.10 -2.26 5.76
CA GLU A 153 12.65 -3.33 6.64
C GLU A 153 13.84 -4.17 7.11
N GLU A 154 14.77 -4.53 6.22
CA GLU A 154 16.01 -5.24 6.56
C GLU A 154 16.91 -4.39 7.47
N MET A 155 17.09 -3.10 7.18
CA MET A 155 17.86 -2.18 8.03
C MET A 155 17.31 -2.14 9.47
N ARG A 156 15.98 -2.15 9.64
CA ARG A 156 15.34 -2.18 10.97
C ARG A 156 15.57 -3.49 11.71
N THR A 157 15.80 -4.61 11.02
CA THR A 157 16.12 -5.89 11.68
C THR A 157 17.55 -5.94 12.19
N LEU A 158 18.48 -5.19 11.58
CA LEU A 158 19.88 -5.16 11.96
C LEU A 158 20.16 -4.30 13.21
N THR A 159 19.24 -3.39 13.55
CA THR A 159 19.42 -2.42 14.63
C THR A 159 18.16 -2.29 15.47
N SER A 160 18.31 -1.89 16.75
CA SER A 160 17.15 -1.55 17.57
C SER A 160 16.71 -0.10 17.35
N GLU A 161 15.42 0.16 17.41
CA GLU A 161 14.85 1.53 17.32
C GLU A 161 15.32 2.47 18.43
N GLU A 162 15.82 1.93 19.54
CA GLU A 162 16.40 2.71 20.63
C GLU A 162 17.74 3.35 20.25
N VAL A 163 18.48 2.74 19.34
CA VAL A 163 19.83 3.16 18.93
C VAL A 163 19.81 3.84 17.57
N VAL A 164 19.02 3.33 16.61
CA VAL A 164 18.91 3.88 15.26
C VAL A 164 17.46 4.18 14.92
N LYS A 165 17.19 5.44 14.63
CA LYS A 165 15.89 5.90 14.15
C LYS A 165 15.96 6.15 12.66
N ILE A 166 15.16 5.39 11.89
CA ILE A 166 15.11 5.48 10.44
C ILE A 166 13.86 6.28 10.04
N GLY A 167 14.06 7.38 9.36
CA GLY A 167 13.03 8.28 8.88
C GLY A 167 13.28 8.72 7.43
N GLY A 168 12.55 9.72 6.97
CA GLY A 168 12.60 10.20 5.59
C GLY A 168 11.50 9.62 4.73
N MET A 169 11.53 9.94 3.43
CA MET A 169 10.41 9.65 2.53
C MET A 169 10.14 8.14 2.40
N SER A 170 11.18 7.36 2.17
CA SER A 170 11.04 5.90 2.00
C SER A 170 10.58 5.20 3.27
N ALA A 171 11.11 5.61 4.43
CA ALA A 171 10.68 5.06 5.71
C ALA A 171 9.21 5.44 6.02
N SER A 172 8.80 6.67 5.69
CA SER A 172 7.39 7.08 5.83
C SER A 172 6.46 6.29 4.93
N THR A 173 6.92 5.92 3.73
CA THR A 173 6.14 5.05 2.82
C THR A 173 5.97 3.66 3.40
N LEU A 174 7.03 3.06 3.96
CA LEU A 174 6.96 1.78 4.67
C LEU A 174 6.02 1.86 5.88
N ASP A 175 6.16 2.88 6.73
CA ASP A 175 5.31 3.05 7.91
C ASP A 175 3.84 3.22 7.51
N THR A 176 3.58 3.98 6.44
CA THR A 176 2.24 4.13 5.87
C THR A 176 1.68 2.79 5.41
N SER A 177 2.50 1.93 4.80
CA SER A 177 2.06 0.61 4.35
C SER A 177 1.66 -0.27 5.52
N ILE A 178 2.48 -0.33 6.55
CA ILE A 178 2.24 -1.13 7.76
C ILE A 178 0.96 -0.68 8.47
N VAL A 179 0.81 0.64 8.67
CA VAL A 179 -0.38 1.21 9.33
C VAL A 179 -1.62 0.97 8.46
N ALA A 180 -1.55 1.26 7.16
CA ALA A 180 -2.69 1.08 6.26
C ALA A 180 -3.16 -0.38 6.23
N GLU A 181 -2.25 -1.35 6.13
CA GLU A 181 -2.62 -2.78 6.12
C GLU A 181 -3.26 -3.24 7.42
N SER A 182 -2.75 -2.79 8.56
CA SER A 182 -3.32 -3.14 9.87
C SER A 182 -4.69 -2.50 10.10
N GLU A 183 -4.88 -1.26 9.68
CA GLU A 183 -6.12 -0.51 9.89
C GLU A 183 -7.24 -0.89 8.93
N ILE A 184 -6.94 -1.21 7.65
CA ILE A 184 -7.94 -1.59 6.65
C ILE A 184 -8.82 -2.74 7.17
N ILE A 185 -8.24 -3.75 7.79
CA ILE A 185 -9.00 -4.90 8.31
C ILE A 185 -10.00 -4.44 9.37
N THR A 186 -9.57 -3.57 10.27
CA THR A 186 -10.43 -3.03 11.34
C THR A 186 -11.58 -2.21 10.77
N TYR A 187 -11.31 -1.32 9.83
CA TYR A 187 -12.35 -0.49 9.19
C TYR A 187 -13.35 -1.33 8.39
N VAL A 188 -12.88 -2.33 7.66
CA VAL A 188 -13.75 -3.24 6.92
C VAL A 188 -14.65 -4.04 7.87
N LEU A 189 -14.14 -4.55 8.98
CA LEU A 189 -14.94 -5.27 9.97
C LEU A 189 -16.00 -4.39 10.60
N VAL A 190 -15.66 -3.13 10.95
CA VAL A 190 -16.63 -2.16 11.48
C VAL A 190 -17.70 -1.84 10.43
N ALA A 191 -17.31 -1.62 9.18
CA ALA A 191 -18.25 -1.36 8.09
C ALA A 191 -19.20 -2.53 7.85
N VAL A 192 -18.70 -3.76 7.83
CA VAL A 192 -19.50 -4.99 7.70
C VAL A 192 -20.47 -5.13 8.87
N ALA A 193 -20.04 -4.88 10.10
CA ALA A 193 -20.90 -4.92 11.27
C ALA A 193 -22.05 -3.89 11.20
N LEU A 194 -21.75 -2.67 10.78
CA LEU A 194 -22.75 -1.62 10.59
C LEU A 194 -23.75 -1.98 9.48
N VAL A 195 -23.28 -2.45 8.34
CA VAL A 195 -24.14 -2.89 7.23
C VAL A 195 -25.02 -4.06 7.67
N LEU A 196 -24.46 -5.05 8.38
CA LEU A 196 -25.23 -6.16 8.92
C LEU A 196 -26.34 -5.69 9.85
N LEU A 197 -26.03 -4.77 10.76
CA LEU A 197 -27.03 -4.19 11.67
C LEU A 197 -28.15 -3.50 10.92
N VAL A 198 -27.82 -2.64 9.93
CA VAL A 198 -28.83 -1.95 9.10
C VAL A 198 -29.68 -2.96 8.34
N LEU A 199 -29.09 -3.98 7.73
CA LEU A 199 -29.81 -5.03 7.01
C LEU A 199 -30.74 -5.84 7.92
N MET A 200 -30.31 -6.15 9.15
CA MET A 200 -31.12 -6.87 10.13
C MET A 200 -32.33 -6.07 10.60
N ILE A 201 -32.21 -4.74 10.66
CA ILE A 201 -33.33 -3.84 10.99
C ILE A 201 -34.27 -3.65 9.80
N SER A 202 -33.72 -3.61 8.59
CA SER A 202 -34.48 -3.25 7.36
C SER A 202 -35.20 -4.43 6.74
N LEU A 203 -34.74 -5.68 6.99
CA LEU A 203 -35.28 -6.89 6.38
C LEU A 203 -36.03 -7.75 7.40
N ASP A 204 -37.14 -8.36 6.96
CA ASP A 204 -37.97 -9.24 7.81
C ASP A 204 -37.36 -10.63 8.06
N SER A 205 -36.12 -10.87 7.62
CA SER A 205 -35.45 -12.18 7.71
C SER A 205 -34.05 -12.04 8.27
N TYR A 206 -33.69 -12.87 9.22
CA TYR A 206 -32.32 -12.93 9.78
C TYR A 206 -31.30 -13.66 8.89
N VAL A 207 -31.75 -14.46 7.92
CA VAL A 207 -30.86 -15.23 7.05
C VAL A 207 -30.42 -14.41 5.83
N VAL A 208 -31.33 -13.60 5.31
CA VAL A 208 -31.08 -12.81 4.09
C VAL A 208 -29.90 -11.85 4.23
N PRO A 209 -29.72 -11.08 5.33
CA PRO A 209 -28.56 -10.24 5.53
C PRO A 209 -27.21 -10.97 5.36
N PHE A 210 -27.08 -12.17 5.89
CA PHE A 210 -25.86 -12.95 5.75
C PHE A 210 -25.62 -13.44 4.32
N LEU A 211 -26.67 -13.80 3.60
CA LEU A 211 -26.56 -14.18 2.19
C LEU A 211 -26.16 -12.97 1.32
N LEU A 212 -26.72 -11.78 1.61
CA LEU A 212 -26.35 -10.56 0.92
C LEU A 212 -24.90 -10.19 1.20
N LEU A 213 -24.45 -10.22 2.46
CA LEU A 213 -23.05 -9.97 2.81
C LEU A 213 -22.09 -10.97 2.17
N GLY A 214 -22.47 -12.26 2.13
CA GLY A 214 -21.70 -13.28 1.43
C GLY A 214 -21.54 -12.99 -0.07
N ASN A 215 -22.63 -12.54 -0.73
CA ASN A 215 -22.58 -12.14 -2.13
C ASN A 215 -21.72 -10.89 -2.34
N ILE A 216 -21.81 -9.90 -1.45
CA ILE A 216 -20.96 -8.70 -1.48
C ILE A 216 -19.49 -9.07 -1.30
N GLY A 217 -19.18 -9.98 -0.35
CA GLY A 217 -17.83 -10.50 -0.14
C GLY A 217 -17.25 -11.17 -1.40
N LEU A 218 -18.06 -11.97 -2.11
CA LEU A 218 -17.67 -12.54 -3.41
C LEU A 218 -17.41 -11.44 -4.46
N ALA A 219 -18.26 -10.44 -4.53
CA ALA A 219 -18.09 -9.33 -5.47
C ALA A 219 -16.80 -8.54 -5.19
N ILE A 220 -16.47 -8.27 -3.91
CA ILE A 220 -15.22 -7.64 -3.50
C ILE A 220 -14.03 -8.52 -3.91
N LEU A 221 -14.10 -9.82 -3.66
CA LEU A 221 -13.03 -10.77 -4.01
C LEU A 221 -12.77 -10.78 -5.52
N TYR A 222 -13.81 -10.79 -6.34
CA TYR A 222 -13.65 -10.74 -7.80
C TYR A 222 -13.06 -9.43 -8.27
N ASN A 223 -13.55 -8.30 -7.73
CA ASN A 223 -13.01 -6.98 -8.05
C ASN A 223 -11.52 -6.90 -7.70
N MET A 224 -11.14 -7.31 -6.49
CA MET A 224 -9.74 -7.32 -6.06
C MET A 224 -8.89 -8.29 -6.88
N GLY A 225 -9.44 -9.47 -7.23
CA GLY A 225 -8.73 -10.47 -8.02
C GLY A 225 -8.47 -10.05 -9.46
N THR A 226 -9.36 -9.25 -10.05
CA THR A 226 -9.17 -8.74 -11.42
C THR A 226 -8.10 -7.65 -11.54
N ASN A 227 -7.67 -7.05 -10.43
CA ASN A 227 -6.62 -6.04 -10.43
C ASN A 227 -5.26 -6.59 -10.89
N VAL A 228 -5.05 -7.91 -10.86
CA VAL A 228 -3.84 -8.55 -11.42
C VAL A 228 -3.63 -8.20 -12.89
N PHE A 229 -4.69 -7.96 -13.67
CA PHE A 229 -4.58 -7.55 -15.07
C PHE A 229 -4.08 -6.10 -15.24
N ILE A 230 -4.20 -5.28 -14.20
CA ILE A 230 -3.67 -3.90 -14.17
C ILE A 230 -2.20 -3.91 -13.73
N GLY A 231 -1.78 -4.95 -12.99
CA GLY A 231 -0.44 -5.15 -12.48
C GLY A 231 -0.25 -4.60 -11.07
N GLU A 232 -0.47 -3.32 -10.86
CA GLU A 232 -0.39 -2.68 -9.54
C GLU A 232 -1.55 -1.73 -9.28
N ILE A 233 -1.92 -1.55 -8.03
CA ILE A 233 -2.94 -0.59 -7.60
C ILE A 233 -2.44 0.20 -6.39
N SER A 234 -2.94 1.44 -6.24
CA SER A 234 -2.69 2.23 -5.04
C SER A 234 -3.35 1.61 -3.81
N TYR A 235 -2.70 1.70 -2.65
CA TYR A 235 -3.30 1.33 -1.36
C TYR A 235 -4.59 2.11 -1.07
N ILE A 236 -4.66 3.37 -1.49
CA ILE A 236 -5.87 4.19 -1.39
C ILE A 236 -7.00 3.59 -2.23
N THR A 237 -6.71 3.18 -3.46
CA THR A 237 -7.69 2.52 -4.34
C THR A 237 -8.18 1.21 -3.73
N LYS A 238 -7.29 0.40 -3.15
CA LYS A 238 -7.64 -0.85 -2.45
C LYS A 238 -8.63 -0.59 -1.31
N ALA A 239 -8.35 0.39 -0.45
CA ALA A 239 -9.18 0.72 0.69
C ALA A 239 -10.56 1.26 0.27
N ILE A 240 -10.57 2.25 -0.64
CA ILE A 240 -11.80 2.89 -1.12
C ILE A 240 -12.68 1.90 -1.89
N ALA A 241 -12.09 1.08 -2.77
CA ALA A 241 -12.82 0.12 -3.57
C ALA A 241 -13.58 -0.89 -2.70
N ALA A 242 -13.00 -1.40 -1.63
CA ALA A 242 -13.66 -2.31 -0.70
C ALA A 242 -14.88 -1.67 -0.03
N VAL A 243 -14.74 -0.43 0.48
CA VAL A 243 -15.83 0.29 1.17
C VAL A 243 -16.93 0.72 0.19
N LEU A 244 -16.56 1.23 -0.98
CA LEU A 244 -17.54 1.60 -2.01
C LEU A 244 -18.31 0.39 -2.51
N GLN A 245 -17.63 -0.74 -2.75
CA GLN A 245 -18.29 -1.98 -3.17
C GLN A 245 -19.30 -2.44 -2.12
N LEU A 246 -18.94 -2.38 -0.84
CA LEU A 246 -19.83 -2.73 0.26
C LEU A 246 -21.08 -1.84 0.25
N GLY A 247 -20.92 -0.51 0.16
CA GLY A 247 -22.03 0.44 0.17
C GLY A 247 -22.94 0.29 -1.06
N VAL A 248 -22.38 0.42 -2.25
CA VAL A 248 -23.15 0.40 -3.52
C VAL A 248 -23.83 -0.95 -3.74
N THR A 249 -23.13 -2.06 -3.48
CA THR A 249 -23.73 -3.39 -3.69
C THR A 249 -24.84 -3.67 -2.67
N THR A 250 -24.72 -3.15 -1.43
CA THR A 250 -25.76 -3.27 -0.42
C THR A 250 -27.05 -2.58 -0.87
N ASP A 251 -26.95 -1.35 -1.37
CA ASP A 251 -28.12 -0.60 -1.84
C ASP A 251 -28.88 -1.36 -2.95
N PHE A 252 -28.16 -1.83 -3.97
CA PHE A 252 -28.78 -2.63 -5.03
C PHE A 252 -29.37 -3.95 -4.53
N SER A 253 -28.73 -4.58 -3.53
CA SER A 253 -29.21 -5.83 -2.96
C SER A 253 -30.51 -5.67 -2.18
N ILE A 254 -30.68 -4.54 -1.48
CA ILE A 254 -31.95 -4.21 -0.78
C ILE A 254 -33.08 -4.01 -1.78
N PHE A 255 -32.83 -3.37 -2.93
CA PHE A 255 -33.85 -3.17 -3.95
C PHE A 255 -34.30 -4.47 -4.65
N LEU A 256 -33.51 -5.52 -4.61
CA LEU A 256 -33.83 -6.82 -5.21
C LEU A 256 -34.63 -7.74 -4.27
N TYR A 257 -34.67 -7.42 -2.99
CA TYR A 257 -35.43 -8.14 -1.97
C TYR A 257 -36.85 -7.63 -1.87
#